data_ff59974e00b990dfa1db29bf1a2c943a
#
_entry.id   ff59974e00b990dfa1db29bf1a2c943a
#
_cell.length_a   1.000
_cell.length_b   1.000
_cell.length_c   1.000
_cell.angle_alpha   90.00
_cell.angle_beta   90.00
_cell.angle_gamma   90.00
#
_symmetry.space_group_name_H-M   'P 1'
#
loop_
_entity.id
_entity.type
_entity.pdbx_description
1 polymer ?
#
loop_
_entity_poly.entity_id
_entity_poly.type
_entity_poly.pdbx_seq_one_letter_code
_entity_poly.pdbx_strand_id
1 'polypeptide(L)'
;MHVCAETIYQAIYVQAKGELKKDVIKALRSGRAQRRPHGQTDSRKPRFREPMIMISERPAEVEDRAIPGHWEGDLICSAANKSAIGTLVERSTRFTILLHLPDGHDAKHVQQAVIRKMRYLPKLLRNSLTWDQGSELALHKRISTTLDMQVYFRDPHSPWQRGTNENTNGLLRQYFSKGTDLSAYPEDHLDAVAEELNDRPRKTLGYRKPSEKILELINTA
;
A
#
# COMPACT_ATOMS: atom_id res chain seq x y z
N MET A 1 20.57 7.55 26.09
CA MET A 1 21.33 6.62 25.22
C MET A 1 20.47 6.35 24.00
N HIS A 2 20.88 6.81 22.81
CA HIS A 2 20.13 6.57 21.59
C HIS A 2 20.69 5.35 20.88
N VAL A 3 19.84 4.34 20.62
CA VAL A 3 20.20 3.13 19.88
C VAL A 3 19.52 3.21 18.53
N CYS A 4 20.27 3.07 17.42
CA CYS A 4 19.67 3.06 16.09
C CYS A 4 19.01 1.71 15.79
N ALA A 5 18.03 1.71 14.85
CA ALA A 5 17.28 0.52 14.48
C ALA A 5 18.20 -0.62 13.99
N GLU A 6 19.27 -0.30 13.25
CA GLU A 6 20.22 -1.29 12.74
C GLU A 6 20.97 -2.00 13.88
N THR A 7 21.34 -1.29 14.96
CA THR A 7 21.98 -1.89 16.14
C THR A 7 21.04 -2.89 16.83
N ILE A 8 19.74 -2.59 16.89
CA ILE A 8 18.74 -3.50 17.45
C ILE A 8 18.64 -4.76 16.59
N TYR A 9 18.54 -4.62 15.27
CA TYR A 9 18.47 -5.75 14.35
C TYR A 9 19.75 -6.60 14.39
N GLN A 10 20.93 -5.99 14.44
CA GLN A 10 22.20 -6.72 14.56
C GLN A 10 22.26 -7.50 15.87
N ALA A 11 21.85 -6.89 17.00
CA ALA A 11 21.79 -7.59 18.29
C ALA A 11 20.87 -8.83 18.22
N ILE A 12 19.71 -8.70 17.59
CA ILE A 12 18.75 -9.79 17.40
C ILE A 12 19.33 -10.91 16.55
N TYR A 13 20.00 -10.61 15.44
CA TYR A 13 20.50 -11.62 14.51
C TYR A 13 21.81 -12.27 14.92
N VAL A 14 22.68 -11.54 15.64
CA VAL A 14 24.03 -12.00 15.99
C VAL A 14 24.09 -12.65 17.36
N GLN A 15 23.38 -12.08 18.36
CA GLN A 15 23.51 -12.50 19.75
C GLN A 15 22.56 -13.62 20.18
N ALA A 16 21.43 -13.80 19.49
CA ALA A 16 20.49 -14.85 19.85
C ALA A 16 20.96 -16.23 19.40
N LYS A 17 21.20 -17.15 20.34
CA LYS A 17 21.50 -18.56 20.12
C LYS A 17 20.39 -19.45 20.71
N GLY A 18 20.21 -20.66 20.16
CA GLY A 18 19.27 -21.65 20.66
C GLY A 18 17.78 -21.26 20.51
N GLU A 19 16.96 -21.59 21.51
CA GLU A 19 15.50 -21.33 21.49
C GLU A 19 15.15 -19.85 21.48
N LEU A 20 15.89 -19.03 22.20
CA LEU A 20 15.69 -17.58 22.21
C LEU A 20 15.77 -16.99 20.79
N LYS A 21 16.64 -17.54 19.92
CA LYS A 21 16.72 -17.12 18.51
C LYS A 21 15.42 -17.43 17.75
N LYS A 22 14.79 -18.58 18.02
CA LYS A 22 13.53 -18.97 17.39
C LYS A 22 12.39 -18.04 17.80
N ASP A 23 12.30 -17.69 19.07
CA ASP A 23 11.24 -16.82 19.59
C ASP A 23 11.40 -15.37 19.10
N VAL A 24 12.63 -14.86 19.08
CA VAL A 24 12.94 -13.53 18.55
C VAL A 24 12.64 -13.46 17.04
N ILE A 25 12.97 -14.51 16.28
CA ILE A 25 12.67 -14.57 14.83
C ILE A 25 11.14 -14.59 14.60
N LYS A 26 10.38 -15.32 15.44
CA LYS A 26 8.90 -15.30 15.37
C LYS A 26 8.32 -13.93 15.67
N ALA A 27 8.93 -13.18 16.59
CA ALA A 27 8.52 -11.81 16.93
C ALA A 27 8.86 -10.78 15.85
N LEU A 28 9.78 -11.10 14.93
CA LEU A 28 10.12 -10.21 13.81
C LEU A 28 9.00 -10.22 12.75
N ARG A 29 8.59 -9.06 12.31
CA ARG A 29 7.58 -8.86 11.25
C ARG A 29 7.77 -9.74 10.01
N SER A 30 9.02 -9.99 9.64
CA SER A 30 9.36 -10.81 8.47
C SER A 30 9.42 -12.31 8.74
N GLY A 31 9.50 -12.75 9.99
CA GLY A 31 9.70 -14.14 10.40
C GLY A 31 10.96 -14.79 9.82
N ARG A 32 11.93 -14.01 9.35
CA ARG A 32 13.09 -14.51 8.60
C ARG A 32 14.36 -14.48 9.44
N ALA A 33 15.13 -15.56 9.33
CA ALA A 33 16.44 -15.67 9.96
C ALA A 33 17.56 -14.92 9.22
N GLN A 34 17.35 -14.51 7.98
CA GLN A 34 18.33 -13.81 7.15
C GLN A 34 17.69 -12.78 6.21
N ARG A 35 18.41 -11.69 5.95
CA ARG A 35 18.03 -10.67 4.97
C ARG A 35 18.18 -11.24 3.55
N ARG A 36 17.12 -11.18 2.72
CA ARG A 36 17.22 -11.56 1.30
C ARG A 36 17.55 -10.33 0.46
N PRO A 37 18.46 -10.46 -0.55
CA PRO A 37 18.63 -9.41 -1.56
C PRO A 37 17.35 -9.24 -2.38
N HIS A 38 17.07 -8.01 -2.83
CA HIS A 38 15.95 -7.72 -3.73
C HIS A 38 16.13 -8.50 -5.06
N GLY A 39 15.13 -9.31 -5.42
CA GLY A 39 15.12 -10.04 -6.70
C GLY A 39 14.81 -9.14 -7.88
N GLN A 40 15.31 -9.53 -9.07
CA GLN A 40 14.99 -8.87 -10.34
C GLN A 40 13.50 -9.01 -10.69
N THR A 41 12.89 -7.92 -11.13
CA THR A 41 11.50 -7.87 -11.56
C THR A 41 11.34 -8.39 -12.99
N ASP A 42 10.37 -9.27 -13.19
CA ASP A 42 10.00 -9.90 -14.47
C ASP A 42 9.35 -8.87 -15.41
N SER A 43 9.86 -8.74 -16.63
CA SER A 43 9.41 -7.76 -17.63
C SER A 43 8.20 -8.27 -18.41
N ARG A 44 7.01 -8.25 -17.84
CA ARG A 44 5.77 -8.54 -18.58
C ARG A 44 5.25 -7.27 -19.26
N LYS A 45 5.05 -7.32 -20.59
CA LYS A 45 4.45 -6.21 -21.35
C LYS A 45 2.99 -5.98 -20.90
N PRO A 46 2.59 -4.77 -20.55
CA PRO A 46 1.22 -4.47 -20.16
C PRO A 46 0.27 -4.60 -21.36
N ARG A 47 -0.89 -5.24 -21.14
CA ARG A 47 -1.97 -5.36 -22.14
C ARG A 47 -3.06 -4.31 -21.89
N PHE A 48 -2.70 -3.05 -21.89
CA PHE A 48 -3.69 -1.97 -21.81
C PHE A 48 -4.25 -1.65 -23.20
N ARG A 49 -5.57 -1.50 -23.28
CA ARG A 49 -6.25 -0.98 -24.50
C ARG A 49 -6.28 0.54 -24.53
N GLU A 50 -6.21 1.19 -23.39
CA GLU A 50 -6.29 2.62 -23.20
C GLU A 50 -4.91 3.22 -22.90
N PRO A 51 -4.61 4.44 -23.41
CA PRO A 51 -3.34 5.09 -23.12
C PRO A 51 -3.19 5.36 -21.62
N MET A 52 -2.01 5.05 -21.09
CA MET A 52 -1.62 5.29 -19.71
C MET A 52 -0.86 6.60 -19.62
N ILE A 53 -1.12 7.37 -18.56
CA ILE A 53 -0.30 8.53 -18.20
C ILE A 53 0.76 8.03 -17.22
N MET A 54 2.02 8.22 -17.58
CA MET A 54 3.12 7.75 -16.75
C MET A 54 3.41 8.70 -15.59
N ILE A 55 3.97 8.17 -14.52
CA ILE A 55 4.33 8.98 -13.33
C ILE A 55 5.35 10.08 -13.69
N SER A 56 6.19 9.86 -14.69
CA SER A 56 7.13 10.84 -15.22
C SER A 56 6.46 12.06 -15.89
N GLU A 57 5.20 11.91 -16.34
CA GLU A 57 4.38 12.97 -16.91
C GLU A 57 3.60 13.75 -15.84
N ARG A 58 3.72 13.33 -14.59
CA ARG A 58 3.00 13.90 -13.46
C ARG A 58 3.56 15.28 -13.10
N PRO A 59 2.70 16.29 -12.81
CA PRO A 59 3.17 17.61 -12.35
C PRO A 59 4.06 17.48 -11.10
N ALA A 60 5.10 18.31 -11.02
CA ALA A 60 6.06 18.31 -9.90
C ALA A 60 5.37 18.51 -8.53
N GLU A 61 4.27 19.26 -8.50
CA GLU A 61 3.45 19.48 -7.29
C GLU A 61 2.97 18.17 -6.66
N VAL A 62 2.72 17.14 -7.47
CA VAL A 62 2.28 15.81 -6.99
C VAL A 62 3.46 15.03 -6.40
N GLU A 63 4.70 15.39 -6.69
CA GLU A 63 5.87 14.78 -6.06
C GLU A 63 6.03 15.22 -4.61
N ASP A 64 5.62 16.44 -4.30
CA ASP A 64 5.63 16.95 -2.95
C ASP A 64 4.60 16.18 -2.09
N ARG A 65 5.11 15.49 -1.07
CA ARG A 65 4.27 14.76 -0.11
C ARG A 65 3.54 15.66 0.87
N ALA A 66 3.72 16.97 0.77
CA ALA A 66 2.99 17.93 1.59
C ALA A 66 1.57 18.17 1.06
N ILE A 67 1.33 17.93 -0.23
CA ILE A 67 0.01 18.12 -0.83
C ILE A 67 -0.86 16.88 -0.62
N PRO A 68 -2.04 17.01 0.04
CA PRO A 68 -2.93 15.88 0.28
C PRO A 68 -3.72 15.47 -0.97
N GLY A 69 -4.33 14.29 -0.91
CA GLY A 69 -5.22 13.78 -1.96
C GLY A 69 -4.52 12.96 -3.04
N HIS A 70 -3.24 12.67 -2.86
CA HIS A 70 -2.47 11.82 -3.77
C HIS A 70 -2.27 10.43 -3.17
N TRP A 71 -2.83 9.43 -3.83
CA TRP A 71 -2.86 8.05 -3.36
C TRP A 71 -1.89 7.17 -4.13
N GLU A 72 -1.32 6.20 -3.43
CA GLU A 72 -0.59 5.09 -4.02
C GLU A 72 -1.39 3.81 -3.81
N GLY A 73 -1.65 3.07 -4.89
CA GLY A 73 -2.39 1.82 -4.84
C GLY A 73 -1.54 0.61 -5.23
N ASP A 74 -1.89 -0.57 -4.68
CA ASP A 74 -1.24 -1.85 -4.96
C ASP A 74 -2.15 -3.01 -4.55
N LEU A 75 -1.78 -4.23 -4.91
CA LEU A 75 -2.42 -5.46 -4.45
C LEU A 75 -1.48 -6.28 -3.58
N ILE A 76 -1.96 -6.78 -2.46
CA ILE A 76 -1.35 -7.92 -1.78
C ILE A 76 -2.06 -9.19 -2.22
N CYS A 77 -1.30 -10.13 -2.79
CA CYS A 77 -1.85 -11.36 -3.33
C CYS A 77 -1.56 -12.57 -2.44
N SER A 78 -2.46 -13.55 -2.49
CA SER A 78 -2.30 -14.88 -1.88
C SER A 78 -1.30 -15.75 -2.67
N ALA A 79 -1.10 -16.98 -2.25
CA ALA A 79 -0.33 -17.96 -3.02
C ALA A 79 -0.95 -18.17 -4.41
N ALA A 80 -0.08 -18.28 -5.42
CA ALA A 80 -0.49 -18.45 -6.82
C ALA A 80 -1.46 -17.38 -7.35
N ASN A 81 -1.51 -16.19 -6.71
CA ASN A 81 -2.34 -15.06 -7.14
C ASN A 81 -3.85 -15.39 -7.22
N LYS A 82 -4.35 -16.26 -6.35
CA LYS A 82 -5.75 -16.71 -6.38
C LYS A 82 -6.73 -15.70 -5.81
N SER A 83 -6.32 -14.99 -4.77
CA SER A 83 -7.10 -13.93 -4.12
C SER A 83 -6.20 -12.73 -3.78
N ALA A 84 -6.78 -11.56 -3.60
CA ALA A 84 -6.05 -10.35 -3.30
C ALA A 84 -6.85 -9.40 -2.38
N ILE A 85 -6.12 -8.52 -1.70
CA ILE A 85 -6.66 -7.33 -1.04
C ILE A 85 -5.99 -6.13 -1.70
N GLY A 86 -6.76 -5.13 -2.11
CA GLY A 86 -6.21 -3.88 -2.61
C GLY A 86 -5.83 -2.96 -1.45
N THR A 87 -4.79 -2.18 -1.66
CA THR A 87 -4.30 -1.19 -0.71
C THR A 87 -4.27 0.18 -1.36
N LEU A 88 -4.83 1.19 -0.70
CA LEU A 88 -4.70 2.59 -1.08
C LEU A 88 -4.05 3.32 0.09
N VAL A 89 -2.95 4.02 -0.17
CA VAL A 89 -2.23 4.78 0.86
C VAL A 89 -2.13 6.24 0.42
N GLU A 90 -2.66 7.14 1.23
CA GLU A 90 -2.53 8.57 1.01
C GLU A 90 -1.09 9.01 1.33
N ARG A 91 -0.47 9.79 0.42
CA ARG A 91 0.98 10.04 0.44
C ARG A 91 1.41 10.99 1.53
N SER A 92 0.61 12.00 1.87
CA SER A 92 0.96 13.02 2.89
C SER A 92 0.69 12.51 4.31
N THR A 93 -0.47 11.89 4.53
CA THR A 93 -0.93 11.45 5.84
C THR A 93 -0.59 10.00 6.18
N ARG A 94 -0.21 9.19 5.18
CA ARG A 94 -0.03 7.73 5.31
C ARG A 94 -1.32 6.99 5.66
N PHE A 95 -2.47 7.64 5.51
CA PHE A 95 -3.76 7.03 5.74
C PHE A 95 -3.99 5.89 4.76
N THR A 96 -4.42 4.76 5.27
CA THR A 96 -4.55 3.50 4.51
C THR A 96 -6.00 3.09 4.43
N ILE A 97 -6.46 2.75 3.22
CA ILE A 97 -7.75 2.12 2.94
C ILE A 97 -7.48 0.74 2.36
N LEU A 98 -8.24 -0.25 2.81
CA LEU A 98 -8.20 -1.60 2.23
C LEU A 98 -9.41 -1.83 1.33
N LEU A 99 -9.17 -2.47 0.19
CA LEU A 99 -10.19 -2.81 -0.80
C LEU A 99 -10.53 -4.29 -0.67
N HIS A 100 -11.78 -4.58 -0.34
CA HIS A 100 -12.32 -5.92 -0.31
C HIS A 100 -12.61 -6.43 -1.73
N LEU A 101 -12.00 -7.55 -2.11
CA LEU A 101 -12.05 -8.14 -3.45
C LEU A 101 -12.44 -9.64 -3.36
N PRO A 102 -13.66 -9.96 -2.89
CA PRO A 102 -14.06 -11.35 -2.63
C PRO A 102 -14.20 -12.17 -3.91
N ASP A 103 -14.68 -11.56 -4.99
CA ASP A 103 -15.02 -12.24 -6.25
C ASP A 103 -13.87 -12.21 -7.27
N GLY A 104 -12.70 -11.73 -6.89
CA GLY A 104 -11.52 -11.64 -7.74
C GLY A 104 -10.90 -10.25 -7.81
N HIS A 105 -9.76 -10.16 -8.47
CA HIS A 105 -8.96 -8.95 -8.56
C HIS A 105 -8.67 -8.53 -10.00
N ASP A 106 -9.57 -8.86 -10.93
CA ASP A 106 -9.54 -8.33 -12.28
C ASP A 106 -9.89 -6.83 -12.33
N ALA A 107 -9.74 -6.22 -13.49
CA ALA A 107 -9.94 -4.79 -13.70
C ALA A 107 -11.33 -4.28 -13.29
N LYS A 108 -12.38 -5.11 -13.44
CA LYS A 108 -13.74 -4.74 -13.08
C LYS A 108 -13.92 -4.67 -11.55
N HIS A 109 -13.47 -5.71 -10.84
CA HIS A 109 -13.60 -5.77 -9.39
C HIS A 109 -12.74 -4.70 -8.69
N VAL A 110 -11.50 -4.51 -9.15
CA VAL A 110 -10.62 -3.46 -8.61
C VAL A 110 -11.21 -2.07 -8.86
N GLN A 111 -11.67 -1.78 -10.09
CA GLN A 111 -12.32 -0.51 -10.42
C GLN A 111 -13.54 -0.24 -9.54
N GLN A 112 -14.41 -1.22 -9.33
CA GLN A 112 -15.60 -1.07 -8.49
C GLN A 112 -15.22 -0.82 -7.02
N ALA A 113 -14.25 -1.56 -6.48
CA ALA A 113 -13.80 -1.41 -5.10
C ALA A 113 -13.15 -0.03 -4.86
N VAL A 114 -12.30 0.45 -5.78
CA VAL A 114 -11.70 1.79 -5.71
C VAL A 114 -12.79 2.86 -5.69
N ILE A 115 -13.73 2.81 -6.64
CA ILE A 115 -14.81 3.80 -6.72
C ILE A 115 -15.67 3.76 -5.46
N ARG A 116 -16.03 2.57 -4.97
CA ARG A 116 -16.87 2.40 -3.76
C ARG A 116 -16.24 3.06 -2.53
N LYS A 117 -14.94 2.82 -2.29
CA LYS A 117 -14.25 3.36 -1.10
C LYS A 117 -13.88 4.85 -1.24
N MET A 118 -13.56 5.32 -2.44
CA MET A 118 -13.07 6.70 -2.62
C MET A 118 -14.16 7.73 -2.89
N ARG A 119 -15.34 7.35 -3.39
CA ARG A 119 -16.38 8.31 -3.80
C ARG A 119 -16.88 9.21 -2.66
N TYR A 120 -16.78 8.76 -1.42
CA TYR A 120 -17.23 9.51 -0.24
C TYR A 120 -16.16 10.44 0.34
N LEU A 121 -14.92 10.36 -0.15
CA LEU A 121 -13.87 11.28 0.28
C LEU A 121 -14.15 12.68 -0.26
N PRO A 122 -13.83 13.75 0.49
CA PRO A 122 -13.86 15.12 -0.03
C PRO A 122 -13.00 15.29 -1.30
N LYS A 123 -13.33 16.25 -2.17
CA LYS A 123 -12.59 16.51 -3.41
C LYS A 123 -11.10 16.78 -3.15
N LEU A 124 -10.78 17.49 -2.07
CA LEU A 124 -9.40 17.75 -1.64
C LEU A 124 -8.58 16.46 -1.47
N LEU A 125 -9.21 15.36 -1.09
CA LEU A 125 -8.56 14.07 -0.89
C LEU A 125 -8.67 13.14 -2.10
N ARG A 126 -9.11 13.62 -3.28
CA ARG A 126 -9.27 12.83 -4.51
C ARG A 126 -8.58 13.46 -5.71
N ASN A 127 -7.27 13.80 -5.57
CA ASN A 127 -6.53 14.46 -6.64
C ASN A 127 -5.91 13.45 -7.63
N SER A 128 -5.20 12.45 -7.15
CA SER A 128 -4.64 11.43 -8.02
C SER A 128 -4.48 10.07 -7.37
N LEU A 129 -4.44 9.03 -8.21
CA LEU A 129 -4.12 7.65 -7.85
C LEU A 129 -2.93 7.20 -8.69
N THR A 130 -1.88 6.72 -8.06
CA THR A 130 -0.73 6.09 -8.73
C THR A 130 -0.79 4.58 -8.52
N TRP A 131 -0.65 3.82 -9.61
CA TRP A 131 -0.72 2.35 -9.57
C TRP A 131 0.40 1.72 -10.40
N ASP A 132 0.62 0.43 -10.22
CA ASP A 132 1.55 -0.32 -11.08
C ASP A 132 0.92 -0.61 -12.46
N GLN A 133 1.73 -0.97 -13.45
CA GLN A 133 1.26 -1.32 -14.80
C GLN A 133 0.66 -2.75 -14.86
N GLY A 134 -0.21 -3.07 -13.93
CA GLY A 134 -0.89 -4.36 -13.88
C GLY A 134 -2.23 -4.33 -14.62
N SER A 135 -2.62 -5.47 -15.21
CA SER A 135 -3.92 -5.60 -15.92
C SER A 135 -5.13 -5.36 -15.03
N GLU A 136 -4.96 -5.42 -13.70
CA GLU A 136 -5.98 -5.14 -12.69
C GLU A 136 -6.47 -3.69 -12.68
N LEU A 137 -5.71 -2.75 -13.29
CA LEU A 137 -6.15 -1.37 -13.45
C LEU A 137 -6.46 -0.98 -14.91
N ALA A 138 -6.75 -1.95 -15.78
CA ALA A 138 -7.06 -1.69 -17.20
C ALA A 138 -8.28 -0.77 -17.41
N LEU A 139 -9.18 -0.64 -16.42
CA LEU A 139 -10.35 0.26 -16.46
C LEU A 139 -10.09 1.61 -15.78
N HIS A 140 -8.83 2.07 -15.73
CA HIS A 140 -8.41 3.31 -15.07
C HIS A 140 -9.15 4.56 -15.53
N LYS A 141 -9.49 4.68 -16.82
CA LYS A 141 -10.27 5.81 -17.33
C LYS A 141 -11.64 5.95 -16.64
N ARG A 142 -12.27 4.82 -16.34
CA ARG A 142 -13.56 4.82 -15.66
C ARG A 142 -13.42 5.27 -14.20
N ILE A 143 -12.32 4.91 -13.54
CA ILE A 143 -11.98 5.42 -12.21
C ILE A 143 -11.79 6.94 -12.29
N SER A 144 -10.96 7.40 -13.24
CA SER A 144 -10.64 8.81 -13.43
C SER A 144 -11.92 9.65 -13.67
N THR A 145 -12.78 9.21 -14.59
CA THR A 145 -14.02 9.94 -14.91
C THR A 145 -15.01 9.93 -13.75
N THR A 146 -15.18 8.78 -13.06
CA THR A 146 -16.19 8.67 -12.00
C THR A 146 -15.81 9.42 -10.74
N LEU A 147 -14.53 9.43 -10.38
CA LEU A 147 -14.02 10.08 -9.19
C LEU A 147 -13.51 11.50 -9.45
N ASP A 148 -13.47 11.92 -10.71
CA ASP A 148 -12.84 13.18 -11.14
C ASP A 148 -11.42 13.31 -10.56
N MET A 149 -10.58 12.28 -10.78
CA MET A 149 -9.21 12.23 -10.29
C MET A 149 -8.26 11.70 -11.37
N GLN A 150 -7.00 12.13 -11.35
CA GLN A 150 -6.00 11.64 -12.30
C GLN A 150 -5.46 10.28 -11.89
N VAL A 151 -5.28 9.39 -12.87
CA VAL A 151 -4.66 8.07 -12.64
C VAL A 151 -3.32 8.02 -13.36
N TYR A 152 -2.26 7.77 -12.61
CA TYR A 152 -0.89 7.66 -13.10
C TYR A 152 -0.37 6.24 -12.95
N PHE A 153 0.48 5.83 -13.89
CA PHE A 153 1.16 4.54 -13.83
C PHE A 153 2.64 4.71 -13.55
N ARG A 154 3.20 3.81 -12.74
CA ARG A 154 4.62 3.80 -12.44
C ARG A 154 5.44 3.49 -13.69
N ASP A 155 6.61 4.12 -13.80
CA ASP A 155 7.52 3.85 -14.91
C ASP A 155 8.07 2.42 -14.82
N PRO A 156 8.29 1.75 -15.97
CA PRO A 156 8.95 0.45 -15.99
C PRO A 156 10.32 0.53 -15.31
N HIS A 157 10.68 -0.52 -14.58
CA HIS A 157 11.98 -0.65 -13.92
C HIS A 157 12.32 0.44 -12.86
N SER A 158 11.32 1.10 -12.27
CA SER A 158 11.50 2.16 -11.28
C SER A 158 11.06 1.74 -9.87
N PRO A 159 11.75 0.79 -9.20
CA PRO A 159 11.34 0.26 -7.89
C PRO A 159 11.35 1.32 -6.78
N TRP A 160 12.14 2.39 -6.90
CA TRP A 160 12.18 3.50 -5.92
C TRP A 160 10.84 4.26 -5.83
N GLN A 161 9.98 4.16 -6.84
CA GLN A 161 8.65 4.77 -6.84
C GLN A 161 7.63 4.01 -5.96
N ARG A 162 8.02 2.88 -5.33
CA ARG A 162 7.15 1.99 -4.57
C ARG A 162 7.24 2.12 -3.04
N GLY A 163 8.12 2.95 -2.53
CA GLY A 163 8.55 2.90 -1.12
C GLY A 163 7.42 2.97 -0.08
N THR A 164 6.32 3.68 -0.35
CA THR A 164 5.20 3.81 0.58
C THR A 164 4.37 2.53 0.65
N ASN A 165 3.98 1.98 -0.51
CA ASN A 165 3.17 0.78 -0.57
C ASN A 165 3.92 -0.47 -0.10
N GLU A 166 5.19 -0.63 -0.47
CA GLU A 166 5.99 -1.76 0.01
C GLU A 166 6.06 -1.82 1.54
N ASN A 167 6.22 -0.66 2.18
CA ASN A 167 6.22 -0.58 3.64
C ASN A 167 4.85 -0.96 4.22
N THR A 168 3.76 -0.41 3.68
CA THR A 168 2.39 -0.70 4.13
C THR A 168 2.04 -2.17 3.88
N ASN A 169 2.34 -2.70 2.69
CA ASN A 169 2.13 -4.12 2.38
C ASN A 169 2.94 -5.03 3.31
N GLY A 170 4.15 -4.61 3.69
CA GLY A 170 4.94 -5.30 4.70
C GLY A 170 4.29 -5.30 6.09
N LEU A 171 3.59 -4.23 6.50
CA LEU A 171 2.83 -4.18 7.75
C LEU A 171 1.59 -5.07 7.67
N LEU A 172 0.86 -5.02 6.57
CA LEU A 172 -0.33 -5.84 6.35
C LEU A 172 -0.05 -7.34 6.40
N ARG A 173 1.18 -7.78 6.10
CA ARG A 173 1.59 -9.18 6.24
C ARG A 173 1.66 -9.69 7.69
N GLN A 174 1.51 -8.82 8.68
CA GLN A 174 1.32 -9.22 10.07
C GLN A 174 -0.09 -9.78 10.32
N TYR A 175 -1.08 -9.25 9.59
CA TYR A 175 -2.49 -9.64 9.68
C TYR A 175 -2.85 -10.69 8.64
N PHE A 176 -2.33 -10.54 7.43
CA PHE A 176 -2.61 -11.38 6.27
C PHE A 176 -1.36 -12.16 5.88
N SER A 177 -1.18 -13.32 6.48
CA SER A 177 0.00 -14.16 6.26
C SER A 177 0.12 -14.57 4.79
N LYS A 178 1.36 -14.78 4.32
CA LYS A 178 1.59 -15.31 2.98
C LYS A 178 1.01 -16.73 2.87
N GLY A 179 0.30 -16.98 1.78
CA GLY A 179 -0.26 -18.30 1.50
C GLY A 179 -1.69 -18.50 1.97
N THR A 180 -2.24 -17.61 2.81
CA THR A 180 -3.66 -17.64 3.18
C THR A 180 -4.55 -17.18 2.04
N ASP A 181 -5.79 -17.68 2.01
CA ASP A 181 -6.81 -17.18 1.12
C ASP A 181 -7.31 -15.82 1.63
N LEU A 182 -7.11 -14.78 0.84
CA LEU A 182 -7.44 -13.41 1.21
C LEU A 182 -8.91 -13.08 0.94
N SER A 183 -9.62 -13.87 0.15
CA SER A 183 -11.05 -13.70 -0.11
C SER A 183 -11.93 -14.11 1.08
N ALA A 184 -11.39 -14.92 1.99
CA ALA A 184 -12.09 -15.37 3.19
C ALA A 184 -12.27 -14.26 4.26
N TYR A 185 -11.54 -13.15 4.16
CA TYR A 185 -11.65 -12.04 5.11
C TYR A 185 -12.80 -11.11 4.71
N PRO A 186 -13.81 -10.91 5.58
CA PRO A 186 -14.92 -10.00 5.30
C PRO A 186 -14.47 -8.53 5.32
N GLU A 187 -15.28 -7.65 4.74
CA GLU A 187 -14.95 -6.23 4.58
C GLU A 187 -14.74 -5.51 5.93
N ASP A 188 -15.56 -5.81 6.92
CA ASP A 188 -15.46 -5.26 8.27
C ASP A 188 -14.14 -5.62 8.97
N HIS A 189 -13.63 -6.83 8.74
CA HIS A 189 -12.31 -7.22 9.23
C HIS A 189 -11.19 -6.42 8.56
N LEU A 190 -11.30 -6.18 7.24
CA LEU A 190 -10.33 -5.33 6.53
C LEU A 190 -10.37 -3.90 7.03
N ASP A 191 -11.56 -3.36 7.27
CA ASP A 191 -11.73 -2.00 7.79
C ASP A 191 -11.14 -1.88 9.21
N ALA A 192 -11.36 -2.87 10.08
CA ALA A 192 -10.76 -2.90 11.43
C ALA A 192 -9.23 -2.94 11.38
N VAL A 193 -8.63 -3.73 10.47
CA VAL A 193 -7.17 -3.75 10.28
C VAL A 193 -6.66 -2.41 9.75
N ALA A 194 -7.39 -1.76 8.83
CA ALA A 194 -7.03 -0.44 8.33
C ALA A 194 -7.08 0.61 9.44
N GLU A 195 -8.11 0.60 10.30
CA GLU A 195 -8.22 1.47 11.47
C GLU A 195 -7.05 1.28 12.43
N GLU A 196 -6.71 0.04 12.78
CA GLU A 196 -5.56 -0.24 13.64
C GLU A 196 -4.25 0.30 13.05
N LEU A 197 -4.03 0.14 11.74
CA LEU A 197 -2.85 0.68 11.06
C LEU A 197 -2.85 2.21 11.03
N ASN A 198 -4.01 2.84 10.86
CA ASN A 198 -4.17 4.29 10.85
C ASN A 198 -4.02 4.91 12.24
N ASP A 199 -4.22 4.12 13.28
CA ASP A 199 -4.06 4.54 14.69
C ASP A 199 -2.63 4.35 15.22
N ARG A 200 -1.73 3.77 14.43
CA ARG A 200 -0.31 3.63 14.79
C ARG A 200 0.47 4.91 14.49
N PRO A 201 1.17 5.50 15.46
CA PRO A 201 2.05 6.64 15.24
C PRO A 201 3.12 6.33 14.19
N ARG A 202 3.38 7.29 13.29
CA ARG A 202 4.38 7.14 12.21
C ARG A 202 5.55 8.10 12.42
N LYS A 203 6.78 7.57 12.40
CA LYS A 203 7.99 8.40 12.50
C LYS A 203 8.02 9.50 11.42
N THR A 204 7.57 9.17 10.20
CA THR A 204 7.51 10.12 9.07
C THR A 204 6.48 11.24 9.27
N LEU A 205 5.56 11.10 10.23
CA LEU A 205 4.56 12.10 10.62
C LEU A 205 4.91 12.77 11.97
N GLY A 206 6.17 12.72 12.39
CA GLY A 206 6.56 13.21 13.71
C GLY A 206 5.89 12.46 14.87
N TYR A 207 5.70 11.15 14.70
CA TYR A 207 4.99 10.25 15.64
C TYR A 207 3.50 10.53 15.80
N ARG A 208 2.89 11.29 14.90
CA ARG A 208 1.43 11.46 14.83
C ARG A 208 0.79 10.27 14.11
N LYS A 209 -0.50 10.08 14.36
CA LYS A 209 -1.30 9.03 13.73
C LYS A 209 -1.79 9.46 12.35
N PRO A 210 -1.83 8.56 11.35
CA PRO A 210 -2.50 8.79 10.06
C PRO A 210 -3.95 9.26 10.21
N SER A 211 -4.71 8.65 11.14
CA SER A 211 -6.12 9.02 11.44
C SER A 211 -6.26 10.48 11.90
N GLU A 212 -5.37 10.97 12.75
CA GLU A 212 -5.35 12.37 13.18
C GLU A 212 -5.06 13.32 12.02
N LYS A 213 -4.05 12.95 11.20
CA LYS A 213 -3.64 13.79 10.07
C LYS A 213 -4.70 13.91 8.99
N ILE A 214 -5.40 12.84 8.64
CA ILE A 214 -6.46 12.90 7.63
C ILE A 214 -7.67 13.71 8.13
N LEU A 215 -8.03 13.58 9.41
CA LEU A 215 -9.12 14.34 10.04
C LEU A 215 -8.85 15.84 10.08
N GLU A 216 -7.59 16.25 10.36
CA GLU A 216 -7.20 17.67 10.27
C GLU A 216 -7.46 18.25 8.89
N LEU A 217 -7.11 17.50 7.82
CA LEU A 217 -7.34 17.93 6.45
C LEU A 217 -8.83 18.04 6.10
N ILE A 218 -9.66 17.12 6.59
CA ILE A 218 -11.11 17.11 6.36
C ILE A 218 -11.75 18.30 7.08
N ASN A 219 -11.30 18.63 8.29
CA ASN A 219 -11.88 19.71 9.10
C ASN A 219 -11.43 21.11 8.64
N THR A 220 -10.36 21.19 7.82
CA THR A 220 -9.83 22.46 7.28
C THR A 220 -10.33 22.75 5.87
N ALA A 221 -11.05 21.82 5.23
CA ALA A 221 -11.58 21.90 3.86
C ALA A 221 -12.99 22.47 3.82
#